data_a2d988e5fb365df79fea656a1c473a11
#
_entry.id   a2d988e5fb365df79fea656a1c473a11
#
_cell.length_a   1.000
_cell.length_b   1.000
_cell.length_c   1.000
_cell.angle_alpha   90.00
_cell.angle_beta   90.00
_cell.angle_gamma   90.00
#
_symmetry.space_group_name_H-M   'P 1'
#
loop_
_entity.id
_entity.type
_entity.pdbx_description
1 polymer ?
#
loop_
_entity_poly.entity_id
_entity_poly.type
_entity_poly.pdbx_seq_one_letter_code
_entity_poly.pdbx_strand_id
1 'polypeptide(L)'
;MTRPLRLVSFNILEGLRPLHGSDLDRRSLDRQRLEAAITVVRELAPDILVLNEALYCRAHAGKVVDYASLFSFAYEAAALYDGAWGNAILSQHPITRASELRIHNRGGLSAAIATPIGPLNVASYHPHPLRHPENKALDFAAMVAAVEGPLLVCGDLNSISPEDAVDRELLIEAFRSFASDPEFAVDRFIESGRQIFARLAQFGLRDAIPRPGRRYSIPTDLINLDKSSGMRIDHILANDGIEVVGGEVIHSAASNRASDHHPVLLEFRLRGG
;
A
#
# COMPACT_ATOMS: atom_id res chain seq x y z
N MET A 1 23.95 10.41 -15.40
CA MET A 1 22.89 9.41 -15.14
C MET A 1 21.74 10.11 -14.44
N THR A 2 20.50 9.91 -14.89
CA THR A 2 19.31 10.42 -14.22
C THR A 2 19.16 9.77 -12.84
N ARG A 3 18.65 10.50 -11.83
CA ARG A 3 18.38 9.93 -10.52
C ARG A 3 17.33 8.81 -10.65
N PRO A 4 17.36 7.79 -9.78
CA PRO A 4 16.27 6.82 -9.68
C PRO A 4 14.95 7.53 -9.37
N LEU A 5 13.85 6.99 -9.86
CA LEU A 5 12.51 7.37 -9.39
C LEU A 5 12.23 6.75 -8.03
N ARG A 6 11.40 7.42 -7.24
CA ARG A 6 10.95 6.98 -5.93
C ARG A 6 9.45 6.76 -5.93
N LEU A 7 9.04 5.57 -5.50
CA LEU A 7 7.65 5.27 -5.23
C LEU A 7 7.49 4.93 -3.74
N VAL A 8 6.47 5.50 -3.11
CA VAL A 8 6.05 5.15 -1.75
C VAL A 8 4.65 4.54 -1.79
N SER A 9 4.48 3.39 -1.15
CA SER A 9 3.17 2.78 -0.86
C SER A 9 2.87 2.97 0.62
N PHE A 10 1.67 3.51 0.94
CA PHE A 10 1.31 3.85 2.31
C PHE A 10 -0.18 3.64 2.57
N ASN A 11 -0.52 2.68 3.42
CA ASN A 11 -1.85 2.58 4.00
C ASN A 11 -1.96 3.66 5.09
N ILE A 12 -2.91 4.61 4.94
CA ILE A 12 -3.06 5.78 5.81
C ILE A 12 -4.18 5.64 6.85
N LEU A 13 -4.64 4.43 7.08
CA LEU A 13 -5.66 4.07 8.06
C LEU A 13 -6.85 5.04 8.06
N GLU A 14 -7.92 4.66 7.39
CA GLU A 14 -9.18 5.43 7.32
C GLU A 14 -8.98 6.93 6.96
N GLY A 15 -8.05 7.23 6.06
CA GLY A 15 -7.86 8.59 5.53
C GLY A 15 -7.34 9.60 6.54
N LEU A 16 -6.55 9.17 7.52
CA LEU A 16 -6.00 10.02 8.59
C LEU A 16 -7.08 10.64 9.50
N ARG A 17 -8.21 9.97 9.69
CA ARG A 17 -9.25 10.41 10.64
C ARG A 17 -8.85 10.12 12.10
N PRO A 18 -9.47 10.79 13.09
CA PRO A 18 -9.33 10.42 14.49
C PRO A 18 -9.74 8.96 14.72
N LEU A 19 -8.95 8.22 15.48
CA LEU A 19 -9.23 6.82 15.83
C LEU A 19 -10.36 6.70 16.85
N HIS A 20 -10.54 7.74 17.65
CA HIS A 20 -11.55 7.84 18.72
C HIS A 20 -12.34 9.13 18.56
N GLY A 21 -13.59 9.13 18.99
CA GLY A 21 -14.47 10.29 18.93
C GLY A 21 -15.86 9.97 18.42
N SER A 22 -16.72 10.97 18.37
CA SER A 22 -18.05 10.86 17.79
C SER A 22 -17.97 10.72 16.26
N ASP A 23 -19.06 10.28 15.60
CA ASP A 23 -19.12 10.23 14.14
C ASP A 23 -18.90 11.59 13.47
N LEU A 24 -19.17 12.69 14.18
CA LEU A 24 -18.88 14.05 13.72
C LEU A 24 -17.38 14.36 13.76
N ASP A 25 -16.71 13.93 14.84
CA ASP A 25 -15.25 14.10 14.98
C ASP A 25 -14.51 13.23 13.93
N ARG A 26 -15.04 12.03 13.65
CA ARG A 26 -14.50 11.15 12.62
C ARG A 26 -14.69 11.65 11.19
N ARG A 27 -15.36 12.77 10.96
CA ARG A 27 -15.47 13.43 9.65
C ARG A 27 -14.39 14.46 9.39
N SER A 28 -13.50 14.70 10.35
CA SER A 28 -12.35 15.60 10.23
C SER A 28 -11.05 14.81 10.12
N LEU A 29 -10.02 15.44 9.54
CA LEU A 29 -8.67 14.90 9.60
C LEU A 29 -8.11 15.06 11.02
N ASP A 30 -7.43 14.03 11.52
CA ASP A 30 -6.63 14.13 12.72
C ASP A 30 -5.38 14.96 12.42
N ARG A 31 -5.23 16.07 13.11
CA ARG A 31 -4.13 17.01 12.84
C ARG A 31 -2.76 16.40 13.08
N GLN A 32 -2.61 15.60 14.13
CA GLN A 32 -1.31 15.02 14.49
C GLN A 32 -0.92 13.92 13.48
N ARG A 33 -1.88 13.10 13.08
CA ARG A 33 -1.68 12.08 12.06
C ARG A 33 -1.36 12.70 10.70
N LEU A 34 -2.08 13.75 10.32
CA LEU A 34 -1.85 14.48 9.07
C LEU A 34 -0.45 15.12 9.03
N GLU A 35 -0.05 15.84 10.09
CA GLU A 35 1.28 16.45 10.17
C GLU A 35 2.38 15.40 10.13
N ALA A 36 2.17 14.25 10.75
CA ALA A 36 3.08 13.11 10.70
C ALA A 36 3.16 12.50 9.29
N ALA A 37 2.04 12.28 8.61
CA ALA A 37 2.01 11.76 7.24
C ALA A 37 2.67 12.72 6.25
N ILE A 38 2.40 14.04 6.36
CA ILE A 38 3.08 15.05 5.54
C ILE A 38 4.59 15.03 5.79
N THR A 39 5.03 14.86 7.03
CA THR A 39 6.45 14.76 7.37
C THR A 39 7.09 13.55 6.69
N VAL A 40 6.45 12.38 6.78
CA VAL A 40 6.90 11.14 6.10
C VAL A 40 7.05 11.38 4.59
N VAL A 41 6.01 11.89 3.94
CA VAL A 41 6.02 12.09 2.48
C VAL A 41 7.09 13.11 2.08
N ARG A 42 7.24 14.19 2.84
CA ARG A 42 8.26 15.22 2.56
C ARG A 42 9.69 14.69 2.71
N GLU A 43 9.96 13.88 3.74
CA GLU A 43 11.29 13.30 3.98
C GLU A 43 11.66 12.26 2.92
N LEU A 44 10.69 11.45 2.48
CA LEU A 44 10.90 10.44 1.44
C LEU A 44 10.94 11.05 0.04
N ALA A 45 10.33 12.21 -0.16
CA ALA A 45 10.28 12.94 -1.43
C ALA A 45 9.96 12.04 -2.64
N PRO A 46 8.84 11.29 -2.65
CA PRO A 46 8.50 10.37 -3.71
C PRO A 46 8.07 11.11 -4.99
N ASP A 47 8.40 10.52 -6.14
CA ASP A 47 7.84 10.92 -7.44
C ASP A 47 6.40 10.42 -7.60
N ILE A 48 6.10 9.28 -6.95
CA ILE A 48 4.80 8.61 -6.98
C ILE A 48 4.45 8.15 -5.56
N LEU A 49 3.23 8.48 -5.10
CA LEU A 49 2.70 8.05 -3.82
C LEU A 49 1.42 7.24 -4.05
N VAL A 50 1.42 6.00 -3.58
CA VAL A 50 0.25 5.11 -3.61
C VAL A 50 -0.35 5.06 -2.22
N LEU A 51 -1.61 5.46 -2.09
CA LEU A 51 -2.35 5.46 -0.83
C LEU A 51 -3.38 4.34 -0.82
N ASN A 52 -3.41 3.57 0.26
CA ASN A 52 -4.53 2.72 0.60
C ASN A 52 -5.32 3.34 1.76
N GLU A 53 -6.58 2.99 1.84
CA GLU A 53 -7.53 3.57 2.81
C GLU A 53 -7.65 5.09 2.71
N ALA A 54 -7.48 5.66 1.54
CA ALA A 54 -7.76 7.06 1.29
C ALA A 54 -9.28 7.31 1.41
N LEU A 55 -9.66 8.36 2.14
CA LEU A 55 -11.06 8.68 2.40
C LEU A 55 -11.42 10.04 1.80
N TYR A 56 -12.25 10.01 0.77
CA TYR A 56 -12.72 11.19 0.03
C TYR A 56 -14.09 11.69 0.51
N CYS A 57 -14.48 11.41 1.73
CA CYS A 57 -15.72 11.96 2.28
C CYS A 57 -15.56 13.47 2.55
N ARG A 58 -16.69 14.16 2.75
CA ARG A 58 -16.73 15.57 3.15
C ARG A 58 -16.25 15.70 4.59
N ALA A 59 -14.95 15.58 4.79
CA ALA A 59 -14.33 15.41 6.08
C ALA A 59 -13.95 16.72 6.74
N HIS A 60 -13.73 17.80 5.98
CA HIS A 60 -13.24 19.05 6.57
C HIS A 60 -14.08 20.24 6.08
N ALA A 61 -14.85 20.85 6.98
CA ALA A 61 -15.71 22.02 6.66
C ALA A 61 -16.60 21.81 5.41
N GLY A 62 -17.06 20.57 5.17
CA GLY A 62 -17.90 20.23 4.02
C GLY A 62 -17.15 20.05 2.70
N LYS A 63 -15.84 20.10 2.69
CA LYS A 63 -15.00 19.88 1.49
C LYS A 63 -14.52 18.44 1.43
N VAL A 64 -14.39 17.92 0.20
CA VAL A 64 -13.72 16.64 -0.07
C VAL A 64 -12.23 16.80 0.23
N VAL A 65 -11.62 15.76 0.82
CA VAL A 65 -10.15 15.75 1.04
C VAL A 65 -9.45 15.76 -0.31
N ASP A 66 -8.51 16.63 -0.50
CA ASP A 66 -7.64 16.75 -1.67
C ASP A 66 -6.23 16.29 -1.27
N TYR A 67 -5.96 15.00 -1.47
CA TYR A 67 -4.67 14.41 -1.11
C TYR A 67 -3.53 14.93 -1.99
N ALA A 68 -3.78 15.26 -3.26
CA ALA A 68 -2.76 15.85 -4.12
C ALA A 68 -2.27 17.18 -3.53
N SER A 69 -3.18 18.07 -3.15
CA SER A 69 -2.81 19.34 -2.48
C SER A 69 -2.15 19.11 -1.12
N LEU A 70 -2.66 18.18 -0.29
CA LEU A 70 -2.12 17.90 1.04
C LEU A 70 -0.67 17.40 0.99
N PHE A 71 -0.34 16.55 0.03
CA PHE A 71 0.99 15.98 -0.13
C PHE A 71 1.84 16.65 -1.21
N SER A 72 1.35 17.75 -1.82
CA SER A 72 2.06 18.53 -2.85
C SER A 72 2.39 17.73 -4.12
N PHE A 73 1.42 16.99 -4.64
CA PHE A 73 1.49 16.32 -5.93
C PHE A 73 0.73 17.08 -7.01
N ALA A 74 1.19 16.95 -8.25
CA ALA A 74 0.58 17.64 -9.40
C ALA A 74 -0.61 16.87 -10.02
N TYR A 75 -0.64 15.54 -9.86
CA TYR A 75 -1.63 14.66 -10.49
C TYR A 75 -2.15 13.64 -9.48
N GLU A 76 -3.43 13.31 -9.61
CA GLU A 76 -4.12 12.32 -8.78
C GLU A 76 -5.07 11.48 -9.60
N ALA A 77 -5.13 10.19 -9.30
CA ALA A 77 -6.18 9.27 -9.70
C ALA A 77 -6.66 8.51 -8.46
N ALA A 78 -7.97 8.26 -8.36
CA ALA A 78 -8.55 7.55 -7.23
C ALA A 78 -9.57 6.51 -7.71
N ALA A 79 -9.65 5.38 -6.99
CA ALA A 79 -10.71 4.39 -7.12
C ALA A 79 -11.42 4.26 -5.79
N LEU A 80 -12.71 4.57 -5.76
CA LEU A 80 -13.47 4.69 -4.52
C LEU A 80 -14.48 3.56 -4.39
N TYR A 81 -14.49 2.92 -3.23
CA TYR A 81 -15.57 2.06 -2.78
C TYR A 81 -16.66 2.94 -2.12
N ASP A 82 -17.91 2.68 -2.44
CA ASP A 82 -19.06 3.47 -1.98
C ASP A 82 -18.92 5.00 -2.19
N GLY A 83 -18.10 5.41 -3.16
CA GLY A 83 -17.92 6.81 -3.53
C GLY A 83 -17.13 7.65 -2.52
N ALA A 84 -16.53 7.06 -1.48
CA ALA A 84 -15.83 7.80 -0.45
C ALA A 84 -14.48 7.20 -0.04
N TRP A 85 -14.39 5.89 0.12
CA TRP A 85 -13.22 5.19 0.64
C TRP A 85 -12.54 4.36 -0.44
N GLY A 86 -11.23 4.34 -0.51
CA GLY A 86 -10.56 3.57 -1.54
C GLY A 86 -9.06 3.75 -1.60
N ASN A 87 -8.54 3.73 -2.82
CA ASN A 87 -7.12 3.83 -3.11
C ASN A 87 -6.86 5.06 -3.99
N ALA A 88 -5.68 5.65 -3.84
CA ALA A 88 -5.23 6.74 -4.69
C ALA A 88 -3.80 6.52 -5.19
N ILE A 89 -3.53 7.06 -6.38
CA ILE A 89 -2.18 7.19 -6.94
C ILE A 89 -1.95 8.68 -7.19
N LEU A 90 -0.99 9.23 -6.48
CA LEU A 90 -0.55 10.62 -6.64
C LEU A 90 0.78 10.61 -7.38
N SER A 91 0.99 11.56 -8.29
CA SER A 91 2.19 11.61 -9.12
C SER A 91 2.68 13.04 -9.33
N GLN A 92 4.00 13.23 -9.33
CA GLN A 92 4.63 14.46 -9.81
C GLN A 92 4.65 14.52 -11.36
N HIS A 93 4.36 13.39 -12.02
CA HIS A 93 4.38 13.25 -13.47
C HIS A 93 2.97 13.03 -14.02
N PRO A 94 2.68 13.42 -15.27
CA PRO A 94 1.34 13.29 -15.84
C PRO A 94 0.79 11.86 -15.78
N ILE A 95 -0.39 11.71 -15.21
CA ILE A 95 -1.20 10.49 -15.30
C ILE A 95 -1.95 10.57 -16.63
N THR A 96 -1.59 9.72 -17.60
CA THR A 96 -2.14 9.74 -18.96
C THR A 96 -3.38 8.89 -19.10
N ARG A 97 -3.55 7.89 -18.22
CA ARG A 97 -4.72 7.01 -18.15
C ARG A 97 -4.86 6.50 -16.73
N ALA A 98 -6.09 6.38 -16.26
CA ALA A 98 -6.42 5.67 -15.03
C ALA A 98 -7.63 4.76 -15.28
N SER A 99 -7.65 3.61 -14.60
CA SER A 99 -8.72 2.62 -14.67
C SER A 99 -8.99 2.06 -13.29
N GLU A 100 -10.26 2.09 -12.91
CA GLU A 100 -10.73 1.42 -11.69
C GLU A 100 -10.97 -0.06 -11.98
N LEU A 101 -10.51 -0.91 -11.08
CA LEU A 101 -10.90 -2.30 -11.00
C LEU A 101 -11.90 -2.45 -9.85
N ARG A 102 -13.12 -2.78 -10.17
CA ARG A 102 -14.13 -3.10 -9.15
C ARG A 102 -13.84 -4.47 -8.57
N ILE A 103 -13.13 -4.47 -7.47
CA ILE A 103 -12.85 -5.64 -6.67
C ILE A 103 -13.85 -5.64 -5.52
N HIS A 104 -14.46 -6.79 -5.24
CA HIS A 104 -15.46 -6.94 -4.19
C HIS A 104 -15.01 -6.27 -2.87
N ASN A 105 -15.76 -5.29 -2.41
CA ASN A 105 -15.59 -4.51 -1.19
C ASN A 105 -14.32 -3.65 -1.10
N ARG A 106 -13.48 -3.59 -2.13
CA ARG A 106 -12.27 -2.78 -2.14
C ARG A 106 -11.88 -2.45 -3.57
N GLY A 107 -11.56 -1.21 -3.86
CA GLY A 107 -11.18 -0.79 -5.20
C GLY A 107 -9.75 -1.21 -5.54
N GLY A 108 -9.52 -1.64 -6.78
CA GLY A 108 -8.20 -1.62 -7.40
C GLY A 108 -8.11 -0.41 -8.32
N LEU A 109 -6.94 0.17 -8.43
CA LEU A 109 -6.67 1.31 -9.31
C LEU A 109 -5.42 1.03 -10.12
N SER A 110 -5.45 1.25 -11.42
CA SER A 110 -4.26 1.28 -12.24
C SER A 110 -4.12 2.63 -12.94
N ALA A 111 -2.88 3.11 -13.07
CA ALA A 111 -2.55 4.36 -13.74
C ALA A 111 -1.35 4.17 -14.66
N ALA A 112 -1.41 4.77 -15.85
CA ALA A 112 -0.26 4.94 -16.74
C ALA A 112 0.32 6.35 -16.50
N ILE A 113 1.60 6.42 -16.21
CA ILE A 113 2.30 7.65 -15.82
C ILE A 113 3.41 7.94 -16.83
N ALA A 114 3.43 9.15 -17.39
CA ALA A 114 4.49 9.61 -18.29
C ALA A 114 5.67 10.14 -17.48
N THR A 115 6.62 9.27 -17.12
CA THR A 115 7.80 9.66 -16.36
C THR A 115 8.91 10.20 -17.26
N PRO A 116 9.89 10.96 -16.72
CA PRO A 116 11.02 11.47 -17.51
C PRO A 116 11.93 10.38 -18.13
N ILE A 117 11.82 9.14 -17.63
CA ILE A 117 12.62 8.00 -18.08
C ILE A 117 11.81 6.98 -18.88
N GLY A 118 10.56 7.30 -19.24
CA GLY A 118 9.67 6.47 -20.02
C GLY A 118 8.30 6.22 -19.36
N PRO A 119 7.38 5.56 -20.07
CA PRO A 119 6.07 5.22 -19.54
C PRO A 119 6.16 4.15 -18.45
N LEU A 120 5.41 4.34 -17.37
CA LEU A 120 5.31 3.43 -16.24
C LEU A 120 3.84 3.14 -15.94
N ASN A 121 3.52 1.89 -15.70
CA ASN A 121 2.24 1.50 -15.14
C ASN A 121 2.36 1.25 -13.63
N VAL A 122 1.43 1.80 -12.86
CA VAL A 122 1.33 1.61 -11.41
C VAL A 122 -0.06 1.14 -11.09
N ALA A 123 -0.17 0.05 -10.32
CA ALA A 123 -1.44 -0.43 -9.81
C ALA A 123 -1.43 -0.39 -8.29
N SER A 124 -2.53 0.09 -7.70
CA SER A 124 -2.80 0.05 -6.26
C SER A 124 -3.80 -1.06 -5.97
N TYR A 125 -3.49 -1.92 -5.02
CA TYR A 125 -4.35 -3.03 -4.63
C TYR A 125 -4.39 -3.19 -3.11
N HIS A 126 -5.62 -3.18 -2.57
CA HIS A 126 -5.85 -3.39 -1.14
C HIS A 126 -7.06 -4.33 -0.96
N PRO A 127 -6.85 -5.66 -0.99
CA PRO A 127 -7.93 -6.64 -0.80
C PRO A 127 -8.36 -6.71 0.65
N HIS A 128 -9.59 -7.16 0.88
CA HIS A 128 -10.05 -7.49 2.22
C HIS A 128 -9.16 -8.58 2.86
N PRO A 129 -8.81 -8.51 4.16
CA PRO A 129 -7.95 -9.51 4.83
C PRO A 129 -8.45 -10.95 4.64
N LEU A 130 -9.78 -11.15 4.69
CA LEU A 130 -10.42 -12.45 4.54
C LEU A 130 -10.71 -12.85 3.08
N ARG A 131 -10.24 -12.07 2.08
CA ARG A 131 -10.45 -12.43 0.67
C ARG A 131 -9.68 -13.70 0.34
N HIS A 132 -10.39 -14.67 -0.26
CA HIS A 132 -9.80 -15.97 -0.60
C HIS A 132 -8.59 -15.80 -1.54
N PRO A 133 -7.50 -16.57 -1.35
CA PRO A 133 -6.28 -16.45 -2.18
C PRO A 133 -6.52 -16.54 -3.68
N GLU A 134 -7.40 -17.43 -4.12
CA GLU A 134 -7.75 -17.57 -5.55
C GLU A 134 -8.40 -16.30 -6.09
N ASN A 135 -9.28 -15.66 -5.31
CA ASN A 135 -9.90 -14.40 -5.73
C ASN A 135 -8.88 -13.27 -5.79
N LYS A 136 -7.94 -13.21 -4.83
CA LYS A 136 -6.81 -12.26 -4.91
C LYS A 136 -6.00 -12.50 -6.19
N ALA A 137 -5.73 -13.76 -6.55
CA ALA A 137 -5.01 -14.11 -7.78
C ALA A 137 -5.76 -13.69 -9.04
N LEU A 138 -7.10 -13.85 -9.08
CA LEU A 138 -7.93 -13.38 -10.20
C LEU A 138 -7.90 -11.85 -10.33
N ASP A 139 -7.93 -11.13 -9.21
CA ASP A 139 -7.82 -9.68 -9.20
C ASP A 139 -6.46 -9.24 -9.80
N PHE A 140 -5.36 -9.88 -9.39
CA PHE A 140 -4.04 -9.60 -9.98
C PHE A 140 -4.00 -9.92 -11.47
N ALA A 141 -4.56 -11.06 -11.90
CA ALA A 141 -4.65 -11.40 -13.31
C ALA A 141 -5.36 -10.31 -14.11
N ALA A 142 -6.48 -9.79 -13.58
CA ALA A 142 -7.22 -8.71 -14.22
C ALA A 142 -6.42 -7.39 -14.27
N MET A 143 -5.64 -7.09 -13.22
CA MET A 143 -4.80 -5.88 -13.19
C MET A 143 -3.65 -5.94 -14.18
N VAL A 144 -3.02 -7.11 -14.37
CA VAL A 144 -1.84 -7.25 -15.22
C VAL A 144 -2.18 -7.56 -16.68
N ALA A 145 -3.34 -8.16 -16.96
CA ALA A 145 -3.70 -8.68 -18.30
C ALA A 145 -3.75 -7.61 -19.40
N ALA A 146 -3.98 -6.35 -19.05
CA ALA A 146 -4.08 -5.22 -19.99
C ALA A 146 -2.86 -4.30 -19.94
N VAL A 147 -1.79 -4.70 -19.26
CA VAL A 147 -0.62 -3.85 -19.04
C VAL A 147 0.56 -4.32 -19.87
N GLU A 148 1.00 -3.45 -20.77
CA GLU A 148 2.24 -3.64 -21.51
C GLU A 148 3.35 -2.76 -20.92
N GLY A 149 4.58 -3.28 -20.86
CA GLY A 149 5.76 -2.56 -20.39
C GLY A 149 5.98 -2.60 -18.88
N PRO A 150 6.77 -1.64 -18.34
CA PRO A 150 7.11 -1.58 -16.92
C PRO A 150 5.89 -1.45 -16.03
N LEU A 151 5.81 -2.30 -14.99
CA LEU A 151 4.68 -2.37 -14.06
C LEU A 151 5.16 -2.49 -12.62
N LEU A 152 4.58 -1.67 -11.75
CA LEU A 152 4.61 -1.79 -10.29
C LEU A 152 3.19 -2.05 -9.77
N VAL A 153 3.03 -3.03 -8.89
CA VAL A 153 1.78 -3.28 -8.15
C VAL A 153 2.06 -3.08 -6.67
N CYS A 154 1.33 -2.19 -6.03
CA CYS A 154 1.62 -1.71 -4.68
C CYS A 154 0.39 -1.78 -3.79
N GLY A 155 0.62 -1.92 -2.50
CA GLY A 155 -0.40 -1.74 -1.48
C GLY A 155 -0.34 -2.75 -0.34
N ASP A 156 -1.28 -2.60 0.56
CA ASP A 156 -1.55 -3.56 1.63
C ASP A 156 -2.24 -4.79 1.02
N LEU A 157 -1.47 -5.84 0.79
CA LEU A 157 -1.97 -7.09 0.21
C LEU A 157 -2.71 -7.95 1.23
N ASN A 158 -2.67 -7.58 2.51
CA ASN A 158 -3.17 -8.42 3.60
C ASN A 158 -2.66 -9.87 3.46
N SER A 159 -1.35 -10.01 3.21
CA SER A 159 -0.70 -11.30 2.96
C SER A 159 0.79 -11.20 3.23
N ILE A 160 1.36 -12.19 3.90
CA ILE A 160 2.79 -12.27 4.18
C ILE A 160 3.51 -12.98 3.03
N SER A 161 4.65 -12.45 2.60
CA SER A 161 5.51 -13.14 1.65
C SER A 161 6.12 -14.40 2.28
N PRO A 162 6.16 -15.54 1.56
CA PRO A 162 6.83 -16.75 2.07
C PRO A 162 8.35 -16.57 2.26
N GLU A 163 8.93 -15.51 1.75
CA GLU A 163 10.33 -15.16 1.92
C GLU A 163 10.61 -14.30 3.15
N ASP A 164 9.57 -13.80 3.81
CA ASP A 164 9.70 -13.02 5.03
C ASP A 164 9.86 -13.95 6.24
N ALA A 165 10.74 -13.57 7.16
CA ALA A 165 10.86 -14.26 8.43
C ALA A 165 9.63 -13.91 9.30
N VAL A 166 8.92 -14.94 9.72
CA VAL A 166 7.72 -14.82 10.54
C VAL A 166 7.87 -15.72 11.76
N ASP A 167 7.70 -15.16 12.94
CA ASP A 167 7.59 -15.93 14.17
C ASP A 167 6.13 -16.35 14.36
N ARG A 168 5.86 -17.63 14.14
CA ARG A 168 4.51 -18.20 14.22
C ARG A 168 3.89 -18.05 15.61
N GLU A 169 4.68 -18.24 16.67
CA GLU A 169 4.18 -18.18 18.06
C GLU A 169 3.79 -16.75 18.44
N LEU A 170 4.58 -15.76 18.03
CA LEU A 170 4.25 -14.36 18.22
C LEU A 170 3.02 -13.94 17.42
N LEU A 171 2.82 -14.47 16.22
CA LEU A 171 1.60 -14.23 15.45
C LEU A 171 0.37 -14.85 16.14
N ILE A 172 0.47 -16.08 16.67
CA ILE A 172 -0.63 -16.70 17.41
C ILE A 172 -1.02 -15.81 18.59
N GLU A 173 -0.05 -15.29 19.33
CA GLU A 173 -0.33 -14.38 20.44
C GLU A 173 -1.06 -13.11 19.99
N ALA A 174 -0.61 -12.49 18.89
CA ALA A 174 -1.28 -11.33 18.32
C ALA A 174 -2.71 -11.64 17.86
N PHE A 175 -2.94 -12.82 17.28
CA PHE A 175 -4.24 -13.23 16.77
C PHE A 175 -5.24 -13.61 17.86
N ARG A 176 -4.80 -13.86 19.11
CA ARG A 176 -5.70 -14.16 20.25
C ARG A 176 -6.74 -13.09 20.54
N SER A 177 -6.45 -11.83 20.18
CA SER A 177 -7.37 -10.72 20.45
C SER A 177 -8.58 -10.67 19.49
N PHE A 178 -8.53 -11.38 18.34
CA PHE A 178 -9.57 -11.28 17.30
C PHE A 178 -9.96 -12.60 16.64
N ALA A 179 -9.26 -13.70 16.91
CA ALA A 179 -9.58 -15.02 16.38
C ALA A 179 -10.01 -15.99 17.48
N SER A 180 -11.11 -16.71 17.25
CA SER A 180 -11.58 -17.75 18.18
C SER A 180 -10.65 -18.98 18.19
N ASP A 181 -9.96 -19.24 17.10
CA ASP A 181 -8.93 -20.26 16.96
C ASP A 181 -7.69 -19.59 16.33
N PRO A 182 -6.79 -19.02 17.15
CA PRO A 182 -5.63 -18.28 16.67
C PRO A 182 -4.64 -19.11 15.86
N GLU A 183 -4.43 -20.37 16.25
CA GLU A 183 -3.49 -21.26 15.54
C GLU A 183 -3.97 -21.54 14.12
N PHE A 184 -5.21 -21.94 13.97
CA PHE A 184 -5.82 -22.16 12.67
C PHE A 184 -5.83 -20.88 11.82
N ALA A 185 -6.13 -19.74 12.42
CA ALA A 185 -6.15 -18.45 11.71
C ALA A 185 -4.76 -18.05 11.19
N VAL A 186 -3.70 -18.24 12.00
CA VAL A 186 -2.32 -17.96 11.61
C VAL A 186 -1.86 -18.91 10.51
N ASP A 187 -2.11 -20.22 10.64
CA ASP A 187 -1.72 -21.19 9.63
C ASP A 187 -2.41 -20.90 8.28
N ARG A 188 -3.69 -20.55 8.29
CA ARG A 188 -4.40 -20.10 7.09
C ARG A 188 -3.84 -18.81 6.51
N PHE A 189 -3.46 -17.87 7.34
CA PHE A 189 -2.90 -16.59 6.90
C PHE A 189 -1.54 -16.78 6.21
N ILE A 190 -0.65 -17.59 6.79
CA ILE A 190 0.65 -17.95 6.21
C ILE A 190 0.47 -18.72 4.89
N GLU A 191 -0.42 -19.71 4.86
CA GLU A 191 -0.67 -20.50 3.66
C GLU A 191 -1.30 -19.66 2.55
N SER A 192 -2.22 -18.76 2.89
CA SER A 192 -2.79 -17.79 1.94
C SER A 192 -1.69 -16.95 1.28
N GLY A 193 -0.73 -16.48 2.07
CA GLY A 193 0.43 -15.74 1.56
C GLY A 193 1.22 -16.56 0.55
N ARG A 194 1.56 -17.82 0.87
CA ARG A 194 2.29 -18.73 -0.04
C ARG A 194 1.57 -18.88 -1.38
N GLN A 195 0.28 -19.12 -1.35
CA GLN A 195 -0.53 -19.31 -2.56
C GLN A 195 -0.56 -18.06 -3.42
N ILE A 196 -0.74 -16.87 -2.81
CA ILE A 196 -0.77 -15.60 -3.52
C ILE A 196 0.57 -15.32 -4.19
N PHE A 197 1.67 -15.40 -3.45
CA PHE A 197 2.99 -15.10 -4.00
C PHE A 197 3.43 -16.10 -5.08
N ALA A 198 3.03 -17.37 -4.98
CA ALA A 198 3.23 -18.34 -6.05
C ALA A 198 2.48 -17.96 -7.35
N ARG A 199 1.26 -17.40 -7.22
CA ARG A 199 0.50 -16.90 -8.37
C ARG A 199 1.09 -15.62 -8.95
N LEU A 200 1.53 -14.68 -8.11
CA LEU A 200 2.19 -13.45 -8.54
C LEU A 200 3.43 -13.74 -9.39
N ALA A 201 4.23 -14.73 -8.99
CA ALA A 201 5.39 -15.17 -9.77
C ALA A 201 5.00 -15.68 -11.18
N GLN A 202 3.83 -16.35 -11.32
CA GLN A 202 3.31 -16.78 -12.63
C GLN A 202 2.93 -15.61 -13.54
N PHE A 203 2.59 -14.45 -12.97
CA PHE A 203 2.34 -13.19 -13.70
C PHE A 203 3.61 -12.37 -13.95
N GLY A 204 4.78 -12.90 -13.63
CA GLY A 204 6.05 -12.20 -13.77
C GLY A 204 6.26 -11.10 -12.71
N LEU A 205 5.46 -11.08 -11.65
CA LEU A 205 5.58 -10.12 -10.55
C LEU A 205 6.42 -10.71 -9.43
N ARG A 206 7.38 -9.93 -8.94
CA ARG A 206 8.25 -10.29 -7.81
C ARG A 206 8.28 -9.16 -6.79
N ASP A 207 8.50 -9.52 -5.54
CA ASP A 207 8.71 -8.52 -4.48
C ASP A 207 9.92 -7.66 -4.80
N ALA A 208 9.69 -6.36 -4.93
CA ALA A 208 10.73 -5.39 -5.32
C ALA A 208 11.60 -4.95 -4.14
N ILE A 209 11.20 -5.24 -2.88
CA ILE A 209 11.97 -4.79 -1.73
C ILE A 209 13.13 -5.76 -1.46
N PRO A 210 14.39 -5.30 -1.49
CA PRO A 210 15.55 -6.14 -1.18
C PRO A 210 15.47 -6.69 0.26
N ARG A 211 16.00 -7.88 0.50
CA ARG A 211 15.94 -8.54 1.83
C ARG A 211 16.35 -7.65 3.00
N PRO A 212 17.43 -6.85 2.95
CA PRO A 212 17.81 -5.98 4.07
C PRO A 212 16.77 -4.91 4.42
N GLY A 213 15.93 -4.51 3.44
CA GLY A 213 14.85 -3.53 3.63
C GLY A 213 13.50 -4.13 4.05
N ARG A 214 13.37 -5.46 4.12
CA ARG A 214 12.13 -6.17 4.46
C ARG A 214 11.93 -6.24 5.97
N ARG A 215 11.56 -5.12 6.55
CA ARG A 215 11.08 -5.05 7.93
C ARG A 215 9.57 -5.21 7.97
N TYR A 216 8.97 -5.41 9.16
CA TYR A 216 7.51 -5.42 9.29
C TYR A 216 6.90 -4.08 8.85
N SER A 217 5.71 -4.12 8.27
CA SER A 217 4.96 -2.90 7.93
C SER A 217 3.87 -2.59 8.97
N ILE A 218 3.48 -3.57 9.77
CA ILE A 218 2.55 -3.47 10.90
C ILE A 218 3.13 -4.24 12.10
N PRO A 219 2.95 -3.81 13.37
CA PRO A 219 2.21 -2.63 13.84
C PRO A 219 3.08 -1.37 13.95
N THR A 220 2.42 -0.23 14.16
CA THR A 220 3.03 1.02 14.63
C THR A 220 2.60 1.30 16.08
N ASP A 221 2.92 2.51 16.59
CA ASP A 221 2.49 2.94 17.93
C ASP A 221 0.98 3.28 18.01
N LEU A 222 0.26 3.32 16.88
CA LEU A 222 -1.18 3.62 16.86
C LEU A 222 -2.07 2.44 17.24
N ILE A 223 -1.56 1.23 17.16
CA ILE A 223 -2.31 0.03 17.58
C ILE A 223 -1.56 -0.68 18.69
N ASN A 224 -2.32 -1.19 19.65
CA ASN A 224 -1.76 -1.88 20.82
C ASN A 224 -1.44 -3.35 20.48
N LEU A 225 -0.49 -3.56 19.57
CA LEU A 225 0.07 -4.87 19.27
C LEU A 225 1.56 -4.89 19.61
N ASP A 226 2.05 -6.03 20.09
CA ASP A 226 3.47 -6.20 20.33
C ASP A 226 4.24 -6.15 19.00
N LYS A 227 5.23 -5.26 18.91
CA LYS A 227 6.10 -5.12 17.74
C LYS A 227 6.93 -6.36 17.44
N SER A 228 7.14 -7.23 18.41
CA SER A 228 7.80 -8.54 18.20
C SER A 228 6.97 -9.46 17.30
N SER A 229 5.62 -9.29 17.25
CA SER A 229 4.72 -9.99 16.34
C SER A 229 4.54 -9.27 14.99
N GLY A 230 5.44 -8.34 14.65
CA GLY A 230 5.33 -7.54 13.45
C GLY A 230 5.37 -8.37 12.17
N MET A 231 4.53 -8.01 11.21
CA MET A 231 4.42 -8.66 9.92
C MET A 231 4.50 -7.64 8.77
N ARG A 232 5.01 -8.06 7.63
CA ARG A 232 5.00 -7.25 6.43
C ARG A 232 3.85 -7.70 5.53
N ILE A 233 2.84 -6.85 5.40
CA ILE A 233 1.67 -7.06 4.56
C ILE A 233 1.52 -6.00 3.47
N ASP A 234 2.31 -4.93 3.56
CA ASP A 234 2.45 -3.92 2.52
C ASP A 234 3.61 -4.29 1.59
N HIS A 235 3.31 -4.35 0.30
CA HIS A 235 4.26 -4.80 -0.70
C HIS A 235 4.33 -3.85 -1.89
N ILE A 236 5.49 -3.85 -2.53
CA ILE A 236 5.68 -3.31 -3.88
C ILE A 236 6.21 -4.45 -4.73
N LEU A 237 5.44 -4.83 -5.75
CA LEU A 237 5.77 -5.89 -6.68
C LEU A 237 6.17 -5.28 -8.02
N ALA A 238 7.17 -5.84 -8.67
CA ALA A 238 7.69 -5.36 -9.93
C ALA A 238 7.77 -6.47 -10.97
N ASN A 239 7.52 -6.12 -12.23
CA ASN A 239 7.84 -6.99 -13.35
C ASN A 239 9.28 -6.76 -13.85
N ASP A 240 9.70 -7.53 -14.86
CA ASP A 240 11.05 -7.47 -15.41
C ASP A 240 11.39 -6.14 -16.11
N GLY A 241 10.40 -5.27 -16.40
CA GLY A 241 10.61 -3.91 -16.92
C GLY A 241 11.17 -2.92 -15.89
N ILE A 242 11.29 -3.33 -14.63
CA ILE A 242 11.78 -2.51 -13.52
C ILE A 242 13.18 -2.98 -13.09
N GLU A 243 14.12 -2.04 -12.96
CA GLU A 243 15.40 -2.23 -12.28
C GLU A 243 15.30 -1.66 -10.87
N VAL A 244 15.35 -2.51 -9.87
CA VAL A 244 15.36 -2.12 -8.46
C VAL A 244 16.74 -1.57 -8.11
N VAL A 245 16.79 -0.35 -7.58
CA VAL A 245 18.01 0.31 -7.08
C VAL A 245 18.12 0.16 -5.57
N GLY A 246 16.99 0.28 -4.86
CA GLY A 246 16.90 0.14 -3.41
C GLY A 246 15.44 0.10 -2.96
N GLY A 247 15.21 -0.21 -1.72
CA GLY A 247 13.88 -0.16 -1.13
C GLY A 247 13.85 -0.69 0.29
N GLU A 248 12.94 -0.19 1.08
CA GLU A 248 12.78 -0.60 2.47
C GLU A 248 11.41 -0.20 3.04
N VAL A 249 11.01 -0.85 4.13
CA VAL A 249 9.94 -0.38 5.00
C VAL A 249 10.48 0.71 5.93
N ILE A 250 9.83 1.86 5.95
CA ILE A 250 10.33 3.07 6.64
C ILE A 250 9.82 3.13 8.06
N HIS A 251 10.69 2.84 9.00
CA HIS A 251 10.43 3.03 10.43
C HIS A 251 10.96 4.39 10.89
N SER A 252 10.07 5.30 11.25
CA SER A 252 10.42 6.61 11.79
C SER A 252 9.44 7.05 12.87
N ALA A 253 9.79 8.05 13.65
CA ALA A 253 8.88 8.64 14.63
C ALA A 253 7.62 9.24 13.96
N ALA A 254 7.74 9.70 12.73
CA ALA A 254 6.60 10.20 11.97
C ALA A 254 5.71 9.06 11.47
N SER A 255 6.28 7.98 10.87
CA SER A 255 5.48 6.84 10.41
C SER A 255 4.73 6.15 11.56
N ASN A 256 5.35 6.03 12.74
CA ASN A 256 4.71 5.49 13.95
C ASN A 256 3.45 6.26 14.40
N ARG A 257 3.33 7.54 14.05
CA ARG A 257 2.20 8.40 14.45
C ARG A 257 1.20 8.64 13.34
N ALA A 258 1.59 8.42 12.09
CA ALA A 258 0.74 8.71 10.95
C ALA A 258 -0.33 7.64 10.71
N SER A 259 0.06 6.37 10.78
CA SER A 259 -0.81 5.23 10.48
C SER A 259 -0.44 4.03 11.36
N ASP A 260 -1.28 3.02 11.40
CA ASP A 260 -0.96 1.69 11.95
C ASP A 260 -0.05 0.87 11.03
N HIS A 261 0.18 1.37 9.82
CA HIS A 261 1.15 0.84 8.87
C HIS A 261 2.36 1.75 8.69
N HIS A 262 3.52 1.15 8.48
CA HIS A 262 4.72 1.83 8.02
C HIS A 262 4.74 1.91 6.50
N PRO A 263 5.14 3.03 5.89
CA PRO A 263 5.23 3.15 4.44
C PRO A 263 6.37 2.31 3.88
N VAL A 264 6.20 1.85 2.64
CA VAL A 264 7.20 1.12 1.88
C VAL A 264 7.76 2.01 0.78
N LEU A 265 9.07 2.20 0.74
CA LEU A 265 9.79 2.97 -0.28
C LEU A 265 10.46 2.02 -1.28
N LEU A 266 10.35 2.34 -2.56
CA LEU A 266 11.11 1.74 -3.65
C LEU A 266 11.86 2.82 -4.44
N GLU A 267 13.15 2.62 -4.67
CA GLU A 267 13.97 3.36 -5.63
C GLU A 267 14.23 2.47 -6.85
N PHE A 268 13.94 2.98 -8.06
CA PHE A 268 13.98 2.17 -9.27
C PHE A 268 14.33 2.96 -10.54
N ARG A 269 14.67 2.23 -11.60
CA ARG A 269 14.77 2.70 -12.98
C ARG A 269 13.91 1.84 -13.89
N LEU A 270 13.62 2.31 -15.09
CA LEU A 270 13.00 1.50 -16.13
C LEU A 270 14.09 0.81 -16.94
N ARG A 271 13.92 -0.48 -17.24
CA ARG A 271 14.82 -1.22 -18.13
C ARG A 271 14.47 -0.90 -19.58
N GLY A 272 15.44 -0.54 -20.38
CA GLY A 272 15.27 -0.29 -21.82
C GLY A 272 14.77 1.13 -22.14
N GLY A 273 14.91 2.07 -21.21
CA GLY A 273 14.74 3.50 -21.46
C GLY A 273 16.06 4.16 -21.92
#